data_5905c005eec4a4048717fd716a29efc2
#
_entry.id   5905c005eec4a4048717fd716a29efc2
#
_cell.length_a   1.000
_cell.length_b   1.000
_cell.length_c   1.000
_cell.angle_alpha   90.00
_cell.angle_beta   90.00
_cell.angle_gamma   90.00
#
_symmetry.space_group_name_H-M   'P 1'
#
loop_
_entity.id
_entity.type
_entity.pdbx_description
1 polymer ?
#
loop_
_entity_poly.entity_id
_entity_poly.type
_entity_poly.pdbx_seq_one_letter_code
_entity_poly.pdbx_strand_id
1 'polypeptide(L)'
;MKYITVLGVTGSIGMQTVDVVKNHRERFKIVAMSAGYNIEKVEEILKIIEVEHVCVVRKEDANYLQTKYPDKKIYYGNDGLVKIATLSEVDIVLNAIVGFAGLLPTIEAIKAKKDIALANKETLVVAGHIITKLVKENDVKLLPVDSEHSAIFQSLNGENSKEIKKIILTASGGSFRDKKREELVGVSVQEALNHPNWSMGAKITIDSATLFNKGLEVIEAKWLFDVDYDQIEVLIHPESIVHSMVEFIDNSIIGQLGNPDMRLPIQYALTYPNRDVLVGSESLDLAKVMTLTFKKPDFERFRALKLAFQAGIDGGSMPCVLNGANEQANELFRNGKIEFLQIEELVEKALSCHKKIKNPTLNELIDIDSWARNFVLNEIGED
;
A
#
# COMPACT_ATOMS: atom_id res chain seq x y z
N MET A 1 19.59 -12.94 13.47
CA MET A 1 18.12 -12.83 13.64
C MET A 1 17.76 -11.38 13.34
N LYS A 2 16.72 -11.13 12.53
CA LYS A 2 16.23 -9.77 12.23
C LYS A 2 14.99 -9.48 13.09
N TYR A 3 14.99 -8.36 13.78
CA TYR A 3 13.91 -7.94 14.67
C TYR A 3 12.96 -6.98 13.96
N ILE A 4 11.67 -7.26 14.02
CA ILE A 4 10.65 -6.64 13.18
C ILE A 4 9.59 -5.96 14.03
N THR A 5 9.22 -4.72 13.68
CA THR A 5 7.94 -4.12 14.07
C THR A 5 6.94 -4.28 12.93
N VAL A 6 5.76 -4.80 13.21
CA VAL A 6 4.67 -4.90 12.22
C VAL A 6 3.57 -3.90 12.58
N LEU A 7 3.43 -2.87 11.76
CA LEU A 7 2.35 -1.90 11.88
C LEU A 7 1.14 -2.37 11.08
N GLY A 8 -0.02 -2.56 11.74
CA GLY A 8 -1.23 -3.07 11.11
C GLY A 8 -1.30 -4.61 11.04
N VAL A 9 -0.87 -5.30 12.10
CA VAL A 9 -0.71 -6.77 12.16
C VAL A 9 -2.00 -7.55 11.90
N THR A 10 -3.17 -7.00 12.24
CA THR A 10 -4.48 -7.67 12.08
C THR A 10 -5.05 -7.60 10.65
N GLY A 11 -4.42 -6.79 9.77
CA GLY A 11 -4.78 -6.70 8.35
C GLY A 11 -4.24 -7.88 7.53
N SER A 12 -4.62 -7.93 6.23
CA SER A 12 -4.21 -9.00 5.32
C SER A 12 -2.69 -9.16 5.23
N ILE A 13 -1.96 -8.06 5.01
CA ILE A 13 -0.48 -8.06 4.93
C ILE A 13 0.14 -8.41 6.28
N GLY A 14 -0.38 -7.84 7.38
CA GLY A 14 0.10 -8.14 8.72
C GLY A 14 -0.01 -9.61 9.09
N MET A 15 -1.14 -10.26 8.80
CA MET A 15 -1.35 -11.69 9.05
C MET A 15 -0.43 -12.56 8.20
N GLN A 16 -0.22 -12.22 6.93
CA GLN A 16 0.72 -12.92 6.06
C GLN A 16 2.18 -12.72 6.52
N THR A 17 2.49 -11.55 7.10
CA THR A 17 3.81 -11.33 7.76
C THR A 17 3.99 -12.25 8.96
N VAL A 18 2.95 -12.42 9.79
CA VAL A 18 2.98 -13.39 10.91
C VAL A 18 3.22 -14.81 10.39
N ASP A 19 2.59 -15.21 9.28
CA ASP A 19 2.81 -16.53 8.67
C ASP A 19 4.25 -16.71 8.18
N VAL A 20 4.80 -15.72 7.47
CA VAL A 20 6.21 -15.73 7.04
C VAL A 20 7.15 -15.86 8.24
N VAL A 21 6.98 -15.05 9.28
CA VAL A 21 7.85 -15.08 10.48
C VAL A 21 7.71 -16.40 11.24
N LYS A 22 6.50 -16.93 11.35
CA LYS A 22 6.24 -18.24 11.99
C LYS A 22 7.01 -19.38 11.33
N ASN A 23 7.16 -19.32 10.01
CA ASN A 23 7.84 -20.34 9.22
C ASN A 23 9.38 -20.15 9.18
N HIS A 24 9.91 -19.01 9.68
CA HIS A 24 11.33 -18.66 9.68
C HIS A 24 11.79 -18.09 11.03
N ARG A 25 11.38 -18.73 12.15
CA ARG A 25 11.65 -18.26 13.51
C ARG A 25 13.13 -18.17 13.86
N GLU A 26 13.98 -18.89 13.17
CA GLU A 26 15.44 -18.84 13.33
C GLU A 26 16.05 -17.58 12.70
N ARG A 27 15.31 -16.90 11.81
CA ARG A 27 15.74 -15.70 11.09
C ARG A 27 15.05 -14.42 11.54
N PHE A 28 13.76 -14.52 11.90
CA PHE A 28 12.90 -13.38 12.19
C PHE A 28 12.23 -13.47 13.55
N LYS A 29 12.11 -12.33 14.22
CA LYS A 29 11.29 -12.18 15.42
C LYS A 29 10.49 -10.88 15.34
N ILE A 30 9.17 -10.97 15.46
CA ILE A 30 8.32 -9.80 15.68
C ILE A 30 8.44 -9.39 17.13
N VAL A 31 9.03 -8.24 17.43
CA VAL A 31 9.20 -7.69 18.77
C VAL A 31 8.10 -6.72 19.14
N ALA A 32 7.53 -6.06 18.12
CA ALA A 32 6.45 -5.10 18.30
C ALA A 32 5.38 -5.24 17.21
N MET A 33 4.13 -5.01 17.57
CA MET A 33 3.03 -4.99 16.60
C MET A 33 2.01 -3.92 16.93
N SER A 34 1.33 -3.38 15.90
CA SER A 34 0.16 -2.54 16.11
C SER A 34 -1.08 -3.13 15.46
N ALA A 35 -2.23 -2.81 16.03
CA ALA A 35 -3.55 -3.18 15.51
C ALA A 35 -4.52 -1.99 15.58
N GLY A 36 -5.56 -2.02 14.74
CA GLY A 36 -6.69 -1.10 14.83
C GLY A 36 -7.62 -1.46 15.99
N TYR A 37 -8.87 -1.77 15.65
CA TYR A 37 -9.94 -2.03 16.62
C TYR A 37 -10.21 -3.51 16.90
N ASN A 38 -9.59 -4.42 16.15
CA ASN A 38 -9.84 -5.86 16.26
C ASN A 38 -8.97 -6.50 17.35
N ILE A 39 -9.40 -6.37 18.61
CA ILE A 39 -8.66 -6.86 19.78
C ILE A 39 -8.67 -8.39 19.88
N GLU A 40 -9.76 -9.04 19.46
CA GLU A 40 -9.84 -10.52 19.43
C GLU A 40 -8.73 -11.08 18.52
N LYS A 41 -8.52 -10.44 17.38
CA LYS A 41 -7.44 -10.83 16.45
C LYS A 41 -6.05 -10.60 17.03
N VAL A 42 -5.86 -9.55 17.82
CA VAL A 42 -4.61 -9.32 18.56
C VAL A 42 -4.34 -10.48 19.50
N GLU A 43 -5.35 -10.92 20.25
CA GLU A 43 -5.24 -12.06 21.19
C GLU A 43 -4.95 -13.38 20.48
N GLU A 44 -5.55 -13.62 19.30
CA GLU A 44 -5.23 -14.78 18.46
C GLU A 44 -3.75 -14.78 18.05
N ILE A 45 -3.23 -13.63 17.62
CA ILE A 45 -1.84 -13.48 17.21
C ILE A 45 -0.89 -13.73 18.39
N LEU A 46 -1.20 -13.21 19.57
CA LEU A 46 -0.40 -13.42 20.78
C LEU A 46 -0.33 -14.89 21.23
N LYS A 47 -1.26 -15.74 20.79
CA LYS A 47 -1.18 -17.20 21.00
C LYS A 47 -0.25 -17.90 19.99
N ILE A 48 0.01 -17.27 18.84
CA ILE A 48 0.80 -17.85 17.72
C ILE A 48 2.26 -17.46 17.83
N ILE A 49 2.54 -16.19 18.16
CA ILE A 49 3.87 -15.61 18.24
C ILE A 49 4.09 -14.90 19.58
N GLU A 50 5.33 -14.90 20.04
CA GLU A 50 5.75 -14.12 21.20
C GLU A 50 6.09 -12.69 20.76
N VAL A 51 5.35 -11.71 21.31
CA VAL A 51 5.55 -10.28 21.06
C VAL A 51 5.61 -9.55 22.38
N GLU A 52 6.56 -8.64 22.56
CA GLU A 52 6.74 -7.89 23.80
C GLU A 52 5.94 -6.58 23.80
N HIS A 53 5.91 -5.88 22.67
CA HIS A 53 5.32 -4.55 22.53
C HIS A 53 4.06 -4.59 21.67
N VAL A 54 2.94 -4.10 22.17
CA VAL A 54 1.67 -4.05 21.44
C VAL A 54 1.11 -2.63 21.47
N CYS A 55 0.71 -2.10 20.32
CA CYS A 55 0.04 -0.81 20.21
C CYS A 55 -1.35 -0.97 19.61
N VAL A 56 -2.34 -0.31 20.21
CA VAL A 56 -3.72 -0.27 19.72
C VAL A 56 -4.21 1.17 19.57
N VAL A 57 -5.35 1.38 18.90
CA VAL A 57 -5.85 2.74 18.67
C VAL A 57 -6.41 3.36 19.94
N ARG A 58 -7.27 2.64 20.68
CA ARG A 58 -8.01 3.18 21.81
C ARG A 58 -7.32 2.89 23.14
N LYS A 59 -7.37 3.86 24.07
CA LYS A 59 -6.84 3.73 25.41
C LYS A 59 -7.53 2.63 26.21
N GLU A 60 -8.83 2.46 26.01
CA GLU A 60 -9.65 1.42 26.68
C GLU A 60 -9.15 0.02 26.31
N ASP A 61 -8.87 -0.20 25.01
CA ASP A 61 -8.33 -1.46 24.50
C ASP A 61 -6.94 -1.74 25.08
N ALA A 62 -6.10 -0.68 25.18
CA ALA A 62 -4.78 -0.80 25.78
C ALA A 62 -4.86 -1.19 27.27
N ASN A 63 -5.77 -0.59 28.04
CA ASN A 63 -5.98 -0.91 29.44
C ASN A 63 -6.47 -2.36 29.61
N TYR A 64 -7.39 -2.80 28.75
CA TYR A 64 -7.87 -4.19 28.73
C TYR A 64 -6.72 -5.18 28.50
N LEU A 65 -5.93 -4.94 27.45
CA LEU A 65 -4.80 -5.80 27.11
C LEU A 65 -3.71 -5.78 28.20
N GLN A 66 -3.42 -4.63 28.81
CA GLN A 66 -2.43 -4.53 29.89
C GLN A 66 -2.85 -5.32 31.13
N THR A 67 -4.15 -5.33 31.45
CA THR A 67 -4.68 -6.12 32.57
C THR A 67 -4.57 -7.62 32.27
N LYS A 68 -4.85 -8.03 31.04
CA LYS A 68 -4.85 -9.44 30.64
C LYS A 68 -3.44 -10.00 30.38
N TYR A 69 -2.52 -9.15 29.94
CA TYR A 69 -1.14 -9.49 29.60
C TYR A 69 -0.16 -8.57 30.35
N PRO A 70 -0.01 -8.72 31.69
CA PRO A 70 0.77 -7.79 32.52
C PRO A 70 2.28 -7.81 32.22
N ASP A 71 2.77 -8.87 31.58
CA ASP A 71 4.15 -9.07 31.16
C ASP A 71 4.50 -8.31 29.87
N LYS A 72 3.50 -7.79 29.15
CA LYS A 72 3.70 -7.06 27.89
C LYS A 72 3.68 -5.55 28.08
N LYS A 73 4.31 -4.84 27.18
CA LYS A 73 4.30 -3.37 27.12
C LYS A 73 3.23 -2.92 26.13
N ILE A 74 2.13 -2.39 26.66
CA ILE A 74 0.98 -1.98 25.84
C ILE A 74 0.97 -0.47 25.67
N TYR A 75 0.78 -0.03 24.42
CA TYR A 75 0.74 1.37 23.99
C TYR A 75 -0.56 1.66 23.26
N TYR A 76 -0.89 2.94 23.06
CA TYR A 76 -2.06 3.34 22.29
C TYR A 76 -1.83 4.64 21.53
N GLY A 77 -2.65 4.85 20.50
CA GLY A 77 -2.67 6.08 19.69
C GLY A 77 -1.39 6.32 18.88
N ASN A 78 -1.26 7.52 18.35
CA ASN A 78 -0.14 7.88 17.47
C ASN A 78 1.21 7.85 18.18
N ASP A 79 1.29 8.31 19.42
CA ASP A 79 2.53 8.26 20.21
C ASP A 79 2.98 6.82 20.44
N GLY A 80 2.01 5.91 20.67
CA GLY A 80 2.26 4.49 20.77
C GLY A 80 2.79 3.88 19.47
N LEU A 81 2.22 4.26 18.33
CA LEU A 81 2.71 3.82 17.00
C LEU A 81 4.15 4.27 16.76
N VAL A 82 4.45 5.55 17.02
CA VAL A 82 5.81 6.08 16.91
C VAL A 82 6.75 5.35 17.86
N LYS A 83 6.33 5.12 19.10
CA LYS A 83 7.15 4.43 20.10
C LYS A 83 7.58 3.04 19.64
N ILE A 84 6.65 2.23 19.11
CA ILE A 84 6.98 0.86 18.67
C ILE A 84 7.73 0.84 17.32
N ALA A 85 7.58 1.86 16.50
CA ALA A 85 8.32 2.00 15.24
C ALA A 85 9.79 2.43 15.45
N THR A 86 10.12 2.99 16.63
CA THR A 86 11.44 3.57 16.93
C THR A 86 12.22 2.81 18.01
N LEU A 87 11.77 1.60 18.38
CA LEU A 87 12.48 0.78 19.37
C LEU A 87 13.91 0.49 18.94
N SER A 88 14.86 0.58 19.90
CA SER A 88 16.30 0.43 19.61
C SER A 88 16.66 -0.93 19.02
N GLU A 89 16.02 -1.99 19.51
CA GLU A 89 16.24 -3.37 19.11
C GLU A 89 15.67 -3.74 17.73
N VAL A 90 14.81 -2.88 17.13
CA VAL A 90 14.19 -3.14 15.82
C VAL A 90 15.16 -2.85 14.68
N ASP A 91 15.26 -3.77 13.74
CA ASP A 91 16.05 -3.62 12.51
C ASP A 91 15.19 -3.06 11.36
N ILE A 92 13.95 -3.52 11.24
CA ILE A 92 13.05 -3.19 10.13
C ILE A 92 11.62 -2.99 10.62
N VAL A 93 10.96 -1.97 10.08
CA VAL A 93 9.54 -1.70 10.29
C VAL A 93 8.75 -2.09 9.04
N LEU A 94 7.87 -3.07 9.17
CA LEU A 94 6.90 -3.40 8.13
C LEU A 94 5.64 -2.56 8.35
N ASN A 95 5.41 -1.58 7.45
CA ASN A 95 4.22 -0.72 7.52
C ASN A 95 3.11 -1.26 6.62
N ALA A 96 2.08 -1.83 7.24
CA ALA A 96 0.84 -2.33 6.62
C ALA A 96 -0.42 -1.64 7.17
N ILE A 97 -0.28 -0.44 7.75
CA ILE A 97 -1.42 0.41 8.11
C ILE A 97 -2.05 0.93 6.81
N VAL A 98 -3.37 0.99 6.76
CA VAL A 98 -4.11 1.50 5.60
C VAL A 98 -4.20 3.03 5.67
N GLY A 99 -3.97 3.70 4.54
CA GLY A 99 -4.19 5.12 4.38
C GLY A 99 -3.11 6.00 5.04
N PHE A 100 -3.48 7.26 5.26
CA PHE A 100 -2.58 8.32 5.76
C PHE A 100 -1.91 8.01 7.11
N ALA A 101 -2.56 7.22 7.98
CA ALA A 101 -2.10 6.95 9.35
C ALA A 101 -0.71 6.28 9.43
N GLY A 102 -0.26 5.62 8.36
CA GLY A 102 1.06 5.01 8.27
C GLY A 102 2.22 6.00 8.07
N LEU A 103 1.95 7.25 7.71
CA LEU A 103 2.98 8.23 7.33
C LEU A 103 3.89 8.62 8.50
N LEU A 104 3.32 9.08 9.61
CA LEU A 104 4.10 9.57 10.76
C LEU A 104 5.01 8.50 11.37
N PRO A 105 4.53 7.29 11.70
CA PRO A 105 5.40 6.26 12.24
C PRO A 105 6.50 5.82 11.25
N THR A 106 6.26 5.89 9.92
CA THR A 106 7.31 5.64 8.91
C THR A 106 8.39 6.71 8.93
N ILE A 107 8.02 7.99 8.99
CA ILE A 107 8.98 9.11 9.09
C ILE A 107 9.86 8.95 10.33
N GLU A 108 9.28 8.67 11.48
CA GLU A 108 10.03 8.56 12.73
C GLU A 108 10.89 7.27 12.76
N ALA A 109 10.44 6.17 12.17
CA ALA A 109 11.25 4.95 12.00
C ALA A 109 12.50 5.23 11.12
N ILE A 110 12.35 5.95 10.00
CA ILE A 110 13.47 6.34 9.13
C ILE A 110 14.48 7.20 9.91
N LYS A 111 14.01 8.22 10.65
CA LYS A 111 14.87 9.06 11.50
C LYS A 111 15.58 8.26 12.60
N ALA A 112 14.94 7.19 13.09
CA ALA A 112 15.54 6.25 14.04
C ALA A 112 16.43 5.19 13.34
N LYS A 113 16.75 5.38 12.06
CA LYS A 113 17.60 4.51 11.22
C LYS A 113 17.12 3.08 11.12
N LYS A 114 15.78 2.88 10.99
CA LYS A 114 15.19 1.58 10.74
C LYS A 114 14.95 1.40 9.24
N ASP A 115 15.28 0.22 8.71
CA ASP A 115 14.86 -0.17 7.38
C ASP A 115 13.33 -0.24 7.32
N ILE A 116 12.74 0.06 6.17
CA ILE A 116 11.29 0.07 5.98
C ILE A 116 10.89 -0.98 4.94
N ALA A 117 10.02 -1.92 5.32
CA ALA A 117 9.26 -2.75 4.40
C ALA A 117 7.89 -2.10 4.21
N LEU A 118 7.67 -1.44 3.06
CA LEU A 118 6.53 -0.57 2.83
C LEU A 118 5.42 -1.29 2.05
N ALA A 119 4.31 -1.59 2.73
CA ALA A 119 3.07 -2.02 2.10
C ALA A 119 2.03 -0.88 2.02
N ASN A 120 2.22 0.19 2.79
CA ASN A 120 1.38 1.39 2.79
C ASN A 120 1.83 2.35 1.68
N LYS A 121 1.26 2.21 0.49
CA LYS A 121 1.58 3.06 -0.66
C LYS A 121 1.23 4.52 -0.44
N GLU A 122 0.20 4.79 0.34
CA GLU A 122 -0.28 6.14 0.64
C GLU A 122 0.81 7.01 1.27
N THR A 123 1.74 6.43 2.02
CA THR A 123 2.93 7.11 2.56
C THR A 123 3.76 7.78 1.45
N LEU A 124 4.03 7.10 0.34
CA LEU A 124 4.78 7.67 -0.80
C LEU A 124 3.92 8.56 -1.67
N VAL A 125 2.65 8.22 -1.85
CA VAL A 125 1.70 9.06 -2.60
C VAL A 125 1.61 10.45 -1.98
N VAL A 126 1.41 10.51 -0.67
CA VAL A 126 1.20 11.78 0.05
C VAL A 126 2.50 12.54 0.26
N ALA A 127 3.56 11.86 0.66
CA ALA A 127 4.78 12.49 1.16
C ALA A 127 6.07 11.94 0.53
N GLY A 128 6.01 11.45 -0.72
CA GLY A 128 7.16 10.82 -1.38
C GLY A 128 8.42 11.68 -1.37
N HIS A 129 8.30 12.99 -1.60
CA HIS A 129 9.42 13.95 -1.54
C HIS A 129 10.08 14.05 -0.16
N ILE A 130 9.30 13.88 0.93
CA ILE A 130 9.82 13.85 2.31
C ILE A 130 10.47 12.50 2.60
N ILE A 131 9.77 11.40 2.27
CA ILE A 131 10.22 10.03 2.56
C ILE A 131 11.52 9.71 1.83
N THR A 132 11.59 9.93 0.52
CA THR A 132 12.79 9.60 -0.27
C THR A 132 14.01 10.41 0.15
N LYS A 133 13.81 11.69 0.52
CA LYS A 133 14.85 12.53 1.09
C LYS A 133 15.36 11.97 2.43
N LEU A 134 14.44 11.63 3.35
CA LEU A 134 14.81 11.09 4.67
C LEU A 134 15.50 9.73 4.56
N VAL A 135 15.04 8.86 3.67
CA VAL A 135 15.67 7.56 3.39
C VAL A 135 17.13 7.75 2.98
N LYS A 136 17.39 8.67 2.05
CA LYS A 136 18.75 8.99 1.59
C LYS A 136 19.60 9.62 2.68
N GLU A 137 19.07 10.55 3.46
CA GLU A 137 19.79 11.25 4.53
C GLU A 137 20.16 10.33 5.70
N ASN A 138 19.34 9.32 5.99
CA ASN A 138 19.55 8.39 7.11
C ASN A 138 20.21 7.07 6.70
N ASP A 139 20.49 6.86 5.41
CA ASP A 139 21.10 5.65 4.84
C ASP A 139 20.35 4.37 5.24
N VAL A 140 19.01 4.40 5.11
CA VAL A 140 18.13 3.26 5.38
C VAL A 140 17.55 2.70 4.07
N LYS A 141 17.11 1.45 4.09
CA LYS A 141 16.47 0.81 2.94
C LYS A 141 14.97 1.04 2.97
N LEU A 142 14.41 1.37 1.81
CA LEU A 142 12.99 1.41 1.57
C LEU A 142 12.63 0.25 0.62
N LEU A 143 12.07 -0.82 1.17
CA LEU A 143 11.84 -2.09 0.49
C LEU A 143 10.34 -2.23 0.17
N PRO A 144 9.96 -2.33 -1.11
CA PRO A 144 8.54 -2.43 -1.48
C PRO A 144 7.95 -3.80 -1.10
N VAL A 145 6.76 -3.77 -0.55
CA VAL A 145 5.94 -4.96 -0.24
C VAL A 145 4.75 -5.06 -1.21
N ASP A 146 4.29 -3.95 -1.79
CA ASP A 146 3.26 -4.01 -2.83
C ASP A 146 3.75 -4.90 -4.00
N SER A 147 2.88 -5.78 -4.51
CA SER A 147 3.30 -6.86 -5.43
C SER A 147 3.95 -6.35 -6.70
N GLU A 148 3.40 -5.30 -7.29
CA GLU A 148 3.90 -4.68 -8.51
C GLU A 148 5.27 -4.02 -8.30
N HIS A 149 5.40 -3.27 -7.21
CA HIS A 149 6.66 -2.59 -6.88
C HIS A 149 7.74 -3.58 -6.45
N SER A 150 7.36 -4.63 -5.72
CA SER A 150 8.29 -5.74 -5.43
C SER A 150 8.76 -6.43 -6.72
N ALA A 151 7.87 -6.62 -7.70
CA ALA A 151 8.22 -7.21 -8.99
C ALA A 151 9.22 -6.34 -9.76
N ILE A 152 9.01 -5.03 -9.80
CA ILE A 152 9.94 -4.07 -10.42
C ILE A 152 11.28 -4.10 -9.68
N PHE A 153 11.26 -4.03 -8.34
CA PHE A 153 12.45 -4.08 -7.51
C PHE A 153 13.27 -5.35 -7.73
N GLN A 154 12.59 -6.51 -7.90
CA GLN A 154 13.24 -7.77 -8.24
C GLN A 154 13.81 -7.78 -9.65
N SER A 155 13.14 -7.16 -10.62
CA SER A 155 13.58 -7.04 -12.01
C SER A 155 14.77 -6.10 -12.17
N LEU A 156 14.95 -5.16 -11.24
CA LEU A 156 16.07 -4.22 -11.20
C LEU A 156 17.30 -4.74 -10.42
N ASN A 157 17.20 -5.93 -9.82
CA ASN A 157 18.29 -6.46 -9.00
C ASN A 157 19.50 -6.84 -9.85
N GLY A 158 20.58 -6.08 -9.71
CA GLY A 158 21.81 -6.22 -10.50
C GLY A 158 21.84 -5.34 -11.76
N GLU A 159 20.75 -4.64 -12.06
CA GLU A 159 20.64 -3.75 -13.21
C GLU A 159 20.99 -2.29 -12.85
N ASN A 160 21.33 -1.52 -13.88
CA ASN A 160 21.58 -0.09 -13.72
C ASN A 160 20.28 0.71 -13.87
N SER A 161 19.84 1.39 -12.83
CA SER A 161 18.60 2.18 -12.85
C SER A 161 18.58 3.28 -13.91
N LYS A 162 19.75 3.77 -14.35
CA LYS A 162 19.86 4.77 -15.43
C LYS A 162 19.52 4.21 -16.82
N GLU A 163 19.46 2.88 -16.94
CA GLU A 163 19.13 2.18 -18.17
C GLU A 163 17.66 1.79 -18.26
N ILE A 164 16.84 2.20 -17.28
CA ILE A 164 15.39 2.05 -17.33
C ILE A 164 14.85 2.95 -18.45
N LYS A 165 14.25 2.32 -19.47
CA LYS A 165 13.47 3.02 -20.50
C LYS A 165 12.04 3.25 -20.00
N LYS A 166 11.44 2.21 -19.41
CA LYS A 166 10.04 2.25 -18.96
C LYS A 166 9.78 1.22 -17.85
N ILE A 167 8.95 1.61 -16.90
CA ILE A 167 8.30 0.70 -15.94
C ILE A 167 6.92 0.35 -16.49
N ILE A 168 6.57 -0.94 -16.49
CA ILE A 168 5.27 -1.45 -16.94
C ILE A 168 4.56 -2.05 -15.73
N LEU A 169 3.61 -1.29 -15.18
CA LEU A 169 2.74 -1.73 -14.09
C LEU A 169 1.59 -2.56 -14.65
N THR A 170 1.43 -3.78 -14.17
CA THR A 170 0.26 -4.60 -14.53
C THR A 170 -0.89 -4.36 -13.54
N ALA A 171 -2.10 -4.50 -14.00
CA ALA A 171 -3.32 -4.39 -13.22
C ALA A 171 -4.29 -5.52 -13.56
N SER A 172 -4.94 -6.13 -12.56
CA SER A 172 -6.01 -7.12 -12.81
C SER A 172 -7.20 -6.53 -13.56
N GLY A 173 -7.37 -5.21 -13.51
CA GLY A 173 -8.52 -4.48 -14.01
C GLY A 173 -9.69 -4.40 -13.04
N GLY A 174 -9.57 -5.02 -11.86
CA GLY A 174 -10.57 -4.98 -10.79
C GLY A 174 -11.85 -5.76 -11.09
N SER A 175 -12.83 -5.62 -10.20
CA SER A 175 -14.11 -6.35 -10.25
C SER A 175 -14.96 -6.02 -11.49
N PHE A 176 -14.75 -4.86 -12.09
CA PHE A 176 -15.53 -4.35 -13.20
C PHE A 176 -14.78 -4.26 -14.53
N ARG A 177 -13.63 -4.95 -14.66
CA ARG A 177 -12.77 -4.87 -15.84
C ARG A 177 -13.46 -5.12 -17.19
N ASP A 178 -14.52 -5.91 -17.20
CA ASP A 178 -15.24 -6.30 -18.43
C ASP A 178 -16.55 -5.51 -18.63
N LYS A 179 -16.94 -4.64 -17.68
CA LYS A 179 -18.14 -3.79 -17.78
C LYS A 179 -17.83 -2.50 -18.56
N LYS A 180 -18.78 -2.00 -19.31
CA LYS A 180 -18.77 -0.65 -19.88
C LYS A 180 -19.09 0.39 -18.80
N ARG A 181 -18.76 1.68 -19.05
CA ARG A 181 -19.03 2.74 -18.08
C ARG A 181 -20.50 2.87 -17.69
N GLU A 182 -21.42 2.74 -18.66
CA GLU A 182 -22.85 2.84 -18.45
C GLU A 182 -23.37 1.71 -17.52
N GLU A 183 -22.69 0.56 -17.54
CA GLU A 183 -23.03 -0.59 -16.69
C GLU A 183 -22.52 -0.45 -15.24
N LEU A 184 -21.77 0.62 -14.95
CA LEU A 184 -21.29 0.95 -13.59
C LEU A 184 -22.28 1.80 -12.79
N VAL A 185 -23.34 2.32 -13.43
CA VAL A 185 -24.42 3.04 -12.76
C VAL A 185 -25.21 2.08 -11.88
N GLY A 186 -25.36 2.41 -10.59
CA GLY A 186 -26.15 1.61 -9.64
C GLY A 186 -25.50 0.28 -9.22
N VAL A 187 -24.22 0.03 -9.52
CA VAL A 187 -23.52 -1.17 -9.01
C VAL A 187 -23.43 -1.13 -7.50
N SER A 188 -23.65 -2.28 -6.89
CA SER A 188 -23.64 -2.43 -5.44
C SER A 188 -22.23 -2.53 -4.87
N VAL A 189 -22.09 -2.24 -3.58
CA VAL A 189 -20.86 -2.46 -2.82
C VAL A 189 -20.41 -3.93 -2.90
N GLN A 190 -21.35 -4.86 -2.81
CA GLN A 190 -21.05 -6.29 -2.87
C GLN A 190 -20.47 -6.72 -4.23
N GLU A 191 -20.98 -6.20 -5.34
CA GLU A 191 -20.42 -6.45 -6.67
C GLU A 191 -18.99 -5.88 -6.78
N ALA A 192 -18.78 -4.66 -6.27
CA ALA A 192 -17.47 -4.02 -6.29
C ALA A 192 -16.43 -4.76 -5.42
N LEU A 193 -16.86 -5.38 -4.31
CA LEU A 193 -15.99 -6.18 -3.42
C LEU A 193 -15.66 -7.57 -3.98
N ASN A 194 -16.32 -8.03 -5.03
CA ASN A 194 -16.08 -9.35 -5.62
C ASN A 194 -14.90 -9.32 -6.61
N HIS A 195 -13.68 -9.26 -6.09
CA HIS A 195 -12.46 -9.25 -6.92
C HIS A 195 -12.18 -10.65 -7.50
N PRO A 196 -11.89 -10.76 -8.84
CA PRO A 196 -11.79 -12.07 -9.50
C PRO A 196 -10.57 -12.90 -9.10
N ASN A 197 -9.44 -12.28 -8.71
CA ASN A 197 -8.16 -12.96 -8.52
C ASN A 197 -7.61 -12.88 -7.09
N TRP A 198 -7.90 -11.78 -6.36
CA TRP A 198 -7.29 -11.49 -5.07
C TRP A 198 -8.31 -11.43 -3.94
N SER A 199 -7.94 -11.99 -2.78
CA SER A 199 -8.67 -11.77 -1.52
C SER A 199 -7.99 -10.63 -0.75
N MET A 200 -8.61 -9.46 -0.75
CA MET A 200 -8.03 -8.22 -0.21
C MET A 200 -8.99 -7.55 0.78
N GLY A 201 -8.46 -6.55 1.52
CA GLY A 201 -9.29 -5.68 2.34
C GLY A 201 -10.29 -4.86 1.51
N ALA A 202 -11.40 -4.45 2.14
CA ALA A 202 -12.49 -3.76 1.43
C ALA A 202 -12.04 -2.47 0.73
N LYS A 203 -11.23 -1.63 1.39
CA LYS A 203 -10.75 -0.35 0.81
C LYS A 203 -10.00 -0.59 -0.50
N ILE A 204 -8.99 -1.43 -0.50
CA ILE A 204 -8.16 -1.70 -1.68
C ILE A 204 -8.94 -2.43 -2.78
N THR A 205 -9.95 -3.22 -2.45
CA THR A 205 -10.80 -3.89 -3.44
C THR A 205 -11.64 -2.88 -4.22
N ILE A 206 -12.22 -1.88 -3.53
CA ILE A 206 -12.92 -0.77 -4.20
C ILE A 206 -11.94 0.08 -5.02
N ASP A 207 -10.76 0.40 -4.51
CA ASP A 207 -9.71 1.11 -5.25
C ASP A 207 -9.24 0.32 -6.49
N SER A 208 -9.25 -1.01 -6.44
CA SER A 208 -8.98 -1.85 -7.60
C SER A 208 -10.10 -1.76 -8.64
N ALA A 209 -11.37 -1.77 -8.19
CA ALA A 209 -12.53 -1.68 -9.07
C ALA A 209 -12.61 -0.34 -9.82
N THR A 210 -12.19 0.77 -9.20
CA THR A 210 -12.09 2.11 -9.79
C THR A 210 -10.81 2.33 -10.59
N LEU A 211 -9.76 1.52 -10.39
CA LEU A 211 -8.37 1.74 -10.76
C LEU A 211 -7.67 2.90 -10.00
N PHE A 212 -8.23 3.46 -8.94
CA PHE A 212 -7.47 4.32 -8.03
C PHE A 212 -6.27 3.59 -7.44
N ASN A 213 -6.40 2.31 -7.08
CA ASN A 213 -5.25 1.52 -6.59
C ASN A 213 -4.08 1.62 -7.55
N LYS A 214 -4.31 1.37 -8.85
CA LYS A 214 -3.26 1.46 -9.87
C LYS A 214 -2.75 2.89 -10.06
N GLY A 215 -3.62 3.87 -9.91
CA GLY A 215 -3.23 5.28 -9.92
C GLY A 215 -2.30 5.67 -8.76
N LEU A 216 -2.59 5.20 -7.53
CA LEU A 216 -1.71 5.38 -6.37
C LEU A 216 -0.36 4.68 -6.59
N GLU A 217 -0.37 3.50 -7.18
CA GLU A 217 0.84 2.73 -7.53
C GLU A 217 1.71 3.41 -8.58
N VAL A 218 1.14 4.12 -9.54
CA VAL A 218 1.88 4.97 -10.48
C VAL A 218 2.67 6.05 -9.73
N ILE A 219 2.05 6.71 -8.75
CA ILE A 219 2.71 7.75 -7.95
C ILE A 219 3.77 7.12 -7.03
N GLU A 220 3.50 5.96 -6.45
CA GLU A 220 4.46 5.22 -5.65
C GLU A 220 5.69 4.81 -6.47
N ALA A 221 5.50 4.29 -7.69
CA ALA A 221 6.59 3.90 -8.59
C ALA A 221 7.52 5.06 -8.95
N LYS A 222 6.95 6.25 -9.19
CA LYS A 222 7.72 7.49 -9.38
C LYS A 222 8.73 7.71 -8.26
N TRP A 223 8.29 7.56 -7.01
CA TRP A 223 9.13 7.84 -5.84
C TRP A 223 10.10 6.70 -5.50
N LEU A 224 9.68 5.44 -5.67
CA LEU A 224 10.52 4.28 -5.35
C LEU A 224 11.67 4.10 -6.33
N PHE A 225 11.44 4.35 -7.61
CA PHE A 225 12.38 4.03 -8.68
C PHE A 225 13.00 5.27 -9.35
N ASP A 226 12.62 6.47 -8.88
CA ASP A 226 13.13 7.76 -9.37
C ASP A 226 12.98 7.91 -10.91
N VAL A 227 11.81 7.54 -11.44
CA VAL A 227 11.45 7.64 -12.86
C VAL A 227 10.43 8.76 -13.09
N ASP A 228 10.31 9.27 -14.31
CA ASP A 228 9.29 10.25 -14.65
C ASP A 228 7.97 9.58 -15.06
N TYR A 229 6.85 10.30 -14.99
CA TYR A 229 5.51 9.72 -15.26
C TYR A 229 5.36 9.25 -16.72
N ASP A 230 6.08 9.81 -17.67
CA ASP A 230 6.12 9.37 -19.08
C ASP A 230 6.88 8.04 -19.25
N GLN A 231 7.68 7.65 -18.26
CA GLN A 231 8.34 6.35 -18.19
C GLN A 231 7.48 5.27 -17.50
N ILE A 232 6.25 5.59 -17.09
CA ILE A 232 5.37 4.63 -16.40
C ILE A 232 4.19 4.29 -17.30
N GLU A 233 4.10 3.04 -17.72
CA GLU A 233 2.98 2.50 -18.48
C GLU A 233 2.14 1.57 -17.59
N VAL A 234 0.82 1.59 -17.79
CA VAL A 234 -0.10 0.65 -17.14
C VAL A 234 -0.66 -0.29 -18.19
N LEU A 235 -0.67 -1.60 -17.90
CA LEU A 235 -1.33 -2.62 -18.70
C LEU A 235 -2.33 -3.41 -17.86
N ILE A 236 -3.51 -3.66 -18.41
CA ILE A 236 -4.46 -4.60 -17.84
C ILE A 236 -4.00 -6.02 -18.17
N HIS A 237 -3.78 -6.83 -17.13
CA HIS A 237 -3.36 -8.21 -17.19
C HIS A 237 -4.29 -9.08 -16.34
N PRO A 238 -5.38 -9.60 -16.91
CA PRO A 238 -6.44 -10.29 -16.17
C PRO A 238 -5.98 -11.49 -15.37
N GLU A 239 -4.98 -12.21 -15.85
CA GLU A 239 -4.46 -13.44 -15.24
C GLU A 239 -3.71 -13.17 -13.93
N SER A 240 -3.19 -11.95 -13.75
CA SER A 240 -2.42 -11.53 -12.55
C SER A 240 -1.22 -12.43 -12.25
N ILE A 241 -0.58 -12.97 -13.28
CA ILE A 241 0.62 -13.84 -13.20
C ILE A 241 1.90 -13.01 -13.34
N VAL A 242 1.93 -12.07 -14.28
CA VAL A 242 3.02 -11.09 -14.42
C VAL A 242 2.71 -9.93 -13.48
N HIS A 243 3.49 -9.79 -12.41
CA HIS A 243 3.21 -8.79 -11.38
C HIS A 243 3.70 -7.38 -11.74
N SER A 244 4.66 -7.22 -12.60
CA SER A 244 5.09 -6.01 -13.33
C SER A 244 6.41 -6.28 -14.05
N MET A 245 6.84 -5.34 -14.89
CA MET A 245 7.99 -5.49 -15.76
C MET A 245 8.78 -4.18 -15.87
N VAL A 246 10.04 -4.28 -16.27
CA VAL A 246 10.91 -3.16 -16.63
C VAL A 246 11.38 -3.35 -18.05
N GLU A 247 11.20 -2.33 -18.91
CA GLU A 247 11.78 -2.24 -20.24
C GLU A 247 13.06 -1.39 -20.14
N PHE A 248 14.15 -1.91 -20.66
CA PHE A 248 15.46 -1.24 -20.70
C PHE A 248 15.71 -0.52 -22.03
N ILE A 249 16.76 0.30 -22.08
CA ILE A 249 17.11 1.12 -23.25
C ILE A 249 17.44 0.29 -24.50
N ASP A 250 17.83 -0.97 -24.34
CA ASP A 250 18.06 -1.93 -25.42
C ASP A 250 16.77 -2.63 -25.90
N ASN A 251 15.61 -2.25 -25.36
CA ASN A 251 14.27 -2.81 -25.57
C ASN A 251 14.07 -4.23 -25.00
N SER A 252 14.98 -4.74 -24.19
CA SER A 252 14.72 -5.96 -23.42
C SER A 252 13.69 -5.66 -22.31
N ILE A 253 12.87 -6.66 -21.98
CA ILE A 253 11.88 -6.57 -20.90
C ILE A 253 12.16 -7.65 -19.87
N ILE A 254 12.36 -7.28 -18.61
CA ILE A 254 12.47 -8.21 -17.48
C ILE A 254 11.23 -8.06 -16.61
N GLY A 255 10.62 -9.17 -16.23
CA GLY A 255 9.43 -9.20 -15.39
C GLY A 255 9.44 -10.32 -14.37
N GLN A 256 8.78 -10.10 -13.24
CA GLN A 256 8.60 -11.12 -12.22
C GLN A 256 7.23 -11.77 -12.39
N LEU A 257 7.23 -13.09 -12.45
CA LEU A 257 6.04 -13.93 -12.55
C LEU A 257 5.86 -14.74 -11.27
N GLY A 258 4.61 -14.97 -10.87
CA GLY A 258 4.29 -15.78 -9.71
C GLY A 258 2.79 -15.97 -9.53
N ASN A 259 2.42 -16.88 -8.63
CA ASN A 259 1.05 -16.96 -8.15
C ASN A 259 0.70 -15.72 -7.31
N PRO A 260 -0.57 -15.31 -7.22
CA PRO A 260 -1.00 -14.16 -6.41
C PRO A 260 -0.92 -14.49 -4.90
N ASP A 261 0.28 -14.33 -4.33
CA ASP A 261 0.59 -14.62 -2.92
C ASP A 261 1.46 -13.49 -2.33
N MET A 262 0.87 -12.67 -1.46
CA MET A 262 1.58 -11.54 -0.84
C MET A 262 2.69 -11.96 0.12
N ARG A 263 2.75 -13.23 0.54
CA ARG A 263 3.85 -13.72 1.36
C ARG A 263 5.19 -13.65 0.62
N LEU A 264 5.17 -13.77 -0.72
CA LEU A 264 6.37 -13.66 -1.53
C LEU A 264 7.03 -12.28 -1.45
N PRO A 265 6.36 -11.15 -1.78
CA PRO A 265 6.96 -9.83 -1.64
C PRO A 265 7.26 -9.45 -0.18
N ILE A 266 6.45 -9.88 0.79
CA ILE A 266 6.73 -9.71 2.22
C ILE A 266 8.04 -10.40 2.57
N GLN A 267 8.18 -11.69 2.27
CA GLN A 267 9.38 -12.45 2.57
C GLN A 267 10.60 -11.85 1.87
N TYR A 268 10.48 -11.47 0.59
CA TYR A 268 11.59 -10.89 -0.15
C TYR A 268 12.07 -9.57 0.47
N ALA A 269 11.16 -8.69 0.89
CA ALA A 269 11.52 -7.46 1.61
C ALA A 269 12.27 -7.77 2.94
N LEU A 270 11.85 -8.81 3.66
CA LEU A 270 12.47 -9.19 4.92
C LEU A 270 13.82 -9.92 4.74
N THR A 271 14.00 -10.68 3.66
CA THR A 271 15.22 -11.46 3.39
C THR A 271 16.24 -10.72 2.53
N TYR A 272 15.84 -9.62 1.85
CA TYR A 272 16.69 -8.92 0.90
C TYR A 272 18.12 -8.68 1.44
N PRO A 273 19.17 -8.93 0.61
CA PRO A 273 19.14 -9.22 -0.84
C PRO A 273 18.97 -10.72 -1.20
N ASN A 274 18.82 -11.58 -0.21
CA ASN A 274 18.73 -13.03 -0.43
C ASN A 274 17.30 -13.48 -0.70
N ARG A 275 17.16 -14.68 -1.29
CA ARG A 275 15.88 -15.39 -1.38
C ARG A 275 15.87 -16.55 -0.39
N ASP A 276 14.67 -16.92 0.05
CA ASP A 276 14.46 -18.06 0.93
C ASP A 276 13.28 -18.91 0.45
N VAL A 277 13.16 -20.11 0.94
CA VAL A 277 12.02 -20.99 0.62
C VAL A 277 10.75 -20.38 1.19
N LEU A 278 9.75 -20.17 0.36
CA LEU A 278 8.42 -19.75 0.80
C LEU A 278 7.60 -20.98 1.16
N VAL A 279 7.50 -21.26 2.45
CA VAL A 279 6.82 -22.46 2.97
C VAL A 279 5.32 -22.42 2.63
N GLY A 280 4.81 -23.52 2.07
CA GLY A 280 3.40 -23.65 1.69
C GLY A 280 2.98 -22.83 0.46
N SER A 281 3.94 -22.33 -0.33
CA SER A 281 3.66 -21.75 -1.65
C SER A 281 3.79 -22.81 -2.73
N GLU A 282 2.90 -22.75 -3.71
CA GLU A 282 2.97 -23.59 -4.89
C GLU A 282 3.78 -22.93 -6.00
N SER A 283 4.56 -23.71 -6.74
CA SER A 283 5.26 -23.22 -7.93
C SER A 283 4.28 -22.87 -9.03
N LEU A 284 4.55 -21.79 -9.75
CA LEU A 284 3.80 -21.41 -10.95
C LEU A 284 4.08 -22.44 -12.05
N ASP A 285 3.01 -23.08 -12.56
CA ASP A 285 3.06 -23.98 -13.69
C ASP A 285 2.64 -23.25 -14.97
N LEU A 286 3.64 -22.76 -15.71
CA LEU A 286 3.40 -22.02 -16.96
C LEU A 286 2.69 -22.84 -18.03
N ALA A 287 2.82 -24.17 -18.01
CA ALA A 287 2.12 -25.04 -18.96
C ALA A 287 0.60 -25.06 -18.69
N LYS A 288 0.19 -24.90 -17.43
CA LYS A 288 -1.24 -24.75 -17.08
C LYS A 288 -1.78 -23.36 -17.36
N VAL A 289 -0.96 -22.32 -17.25
CA VAL A 289 -1.36 -20.92 -17.54
C VAL A 289 -1.66 -20.75 -19.04
N MET A 290 -0.87 -21.30 -19.90
CA MET A 290 -0.96 -21.32 -21.37
C MET A 290 -0.92 -19.94 -22.04
N THR A 291 -1.69 -18.95 -21.56
CA THR A 291 -1.84 -17.63 -22.22
C THR A 291 -1.70 -16.52 -21.18
N LEU A 292 -0.97 -15.47 -21.55
CA LEU A 292 -0.87 -14.21 -20.81
C LEU A 292 -1.40 -13.08 -21.71
N THR A 293 -2.37 -12.32 -21.19
CA THR A 293 -3.05 -11.27 -21.93
C THR A 293 -2.68 -9.90 -21.41
N PHE A 294 -2.39 -8.96 -22.29
CA PHE A 294 -2.09 -7.57 -21.95
C PHE A 294 -2.93 -6.64 -22.80
N LYS A 295 -3.58 -5.65 -22.17
CA LYS A 295 -4.39 -4.62 -22.84
C LYS A 295 -4.06 -3.25 -22.28
N LYS A 296 -4.14 -2.21 -23.11
CA LYS A 296 -4.08 -0.82 -22.61
C LYS A 296 -5.33 -0.51 -21.79
N PRO A 297 -5.20 0.23 -20.67
CA PRO A 297 -6.37 0.69 -19.93
C PRO A 297 -7.16 1.71 -20.74
N ASP A 298 -8.48 1.70 -20.60
CA ASP A 298 -9.37 2.70 -21.13
C ASP A 298 -9.50 3.86 -20.13
N PHE A 299 -8.84 4.99 -20.42
CA PHE A 299 -8.83 6.15 -19.53
C PHE A 299 -10.16 6.91 -19.47
N GLU A 300 -11.04 6.76 -20.48
CA GLU A 300 -12.38 7.36 -20.43
C GLU A 300 -13.30 6.55 -19.52
N ARG A 301 -13.12 5.25 -19.52
CA ARG A 301 -13.82 4.33 -18.61
C ARG A 301 -13.28 4.42 -17.17
N PHE A 302 -11.95 4.44 -17.02
CA PHE A 302 -11.25 4.49 -15.75
C PHE A 302 -10.69 5.89 -15.48
N ARG A 303 -11.59 6.86 -15.27
CA ARG A 303 -11.21 8.27 -15.01
C ARG A 303 -10.32 8.41 -13.79
N ALA A 304 -10.49 7.55 -12.78
CA ALA A 304 -9.67 7.52 -11.58
C ALA A 304 -8.17 7.37 -11.88
N LEU A 305 -7.80 6.49 -12.83
CA LEU A 305 -6.41 6.33 -13.26
C LEU A 305 -5.88 7.60 -13.93
N LYS A 306 -6.69 8.26 -14.78
CA LYS A 306 -6.35 9.54 -15.43
C LYS A 306 -6.12 10.65 -14.41
N LEU A 307 -7.02 10.76 -13.40
CA LEU A 307 -6.90 11.73 -12.31
C LEU A 307 -5.63 11.53 -11.49
N ALA A 308 -5.25 10.28 -11.23
CA ALA A 308 -4.05 9.97 -10.48
C ALA A 308 -2.76 10.34 -11.25
N PHE A 309 -2.69 10.03 -12.56
CA PHE A 309 -1.58 10.49 -13.41
C PHE A 309 -1.49 12.02 -13.38
N GLN A 310 -2.62 12.72 -13.57
CA GLN A 310 -2.64 14.18 -13.57
C GLN A 310 -2.19 14.76 -12.24
N ALA A 311 -2.73 14.26 -11.11
CA ALA A 311 -2.32 14.71 -9.78
C ALA A 311 -0.84 14.47 -9.52
N GLY A 312 -0.30 13.33 -9.99
CA GLY A 312 1.12 13.04 -9.92
C GLY A 312 1.98 14.02 -10.74
N ILE A 313 1.60 14.28 -11.99
CA ILE A 313 2.28 15.25 -12.90
C ILE A 313 2.21 16.65 -12.32
N ASP A 314 1.06 17.07 -11.82
CA ASP A 314 0.90 18.37 -11.15
C ASP A 314 1.80 18.47 -9.91
N GLY A 315 1.97 17.37 -9.17
CA GLY A 315 2.87 17.28 -8.03
C GLY A 315 2.48 18.16 -6.84
N GLY A 316 3.46 18.41 -5.97
CA GLY A 316 3.24 19.17 -4.75
C GLY A 316 2.19 18.52 -3.85
N SER A 317 1.16 19.28 -3.47
CA SER A 317 0.07 18.79 -2.61
C SER A 317 -1.03 18.01 -3.33
N MET A 318 -1.03 17.96 -4.68
CA MET A 318 -2.11 17.33 -5.45
C MET A 318 -2.27 15.83 -5.17
N PRO A 319 -1.19 15.01 -5.06
CA PRO A 319 -1.33 13.60 -4.69
C PRO A 319 -1.92 13.39 -3.28
N CYS A 320 -1.67 14.29 -2.34
CA CYS A 320 -2.27 14.26 -1.00
C CYS A 320 -3.78 14.48 -1.07
N VAL A 321 -4.23 15.47 -1.85
CA VAL A 321 -5.66 15.71 -2.09
C VAL A 321 -6.32 14.51 -2.76
N LEU A 322 -5.70 13.96 -3.81
CA LEU A 322 -6.17 12.73 -4.47
C LEU A 322 -6.42 11.62 -3.46
N ASN A 323 -5.43 11.37 -2.61
CA ASN A 323 -5.50 10.28 -1.62
C ASN A 323 -6.58 10.54 -0.57
N GLY A 324 -6.59 11.72 0.08
CA GLY A 324 -7.55 12.05 1.14
C GLY A 324 -8.99 12.05 0.64
N ALA A 325 -9.24 12.62 -0.54
CA ALA A 325 -10.56 12.62 -1.17
C ALA A 325 -10.99 11.19 -1.57
N ASN A 326 -10.08 10.38 -2.15
CA ASN A 326 -10.39 9.00 -2.50
C ASN A 326 -10.68 8.14 -1.26
N GLU A 327 -9.90 8.25 -0.20
CA GLU A 327 -10.14 7.49 1.03
C GLU A 327 -11.53 7.78 1.60
N GLN A 328 -11.93 9.06 1.65
CA GLN A 328 -13.23 9.45 2.16
C GLN A 328 -14.36 9.01 1.24
N ALA A 329 -14.25 9.21 -0.08
CA ALA A 329 -15.26 8.79 -1.03
C ALA A 329 -15.41 7.25 -1.08
N ASN A 330 -14.31 6.51 -1.00
CA ASN A 330 -14.31 5.05 -0.88
C ASN A 330 -15.05 4.59 0.38
N GLU A 331 -14.81 5.24 1.53
CA GLU A 331 -15.52 4.95 2.78
C GLU A 331 -17.02 5.19 2.64
N LEU A 332 -17.42 6.32 2.09
CA LEU A 332 -18.82 6.67 1.86
C LEU A 332 -19.52 5.66 0.94
N PHE A 333 -18.86 5.23 -0.14
CA PHE A 333 -19.41 4.19 -1.02
C PHE A 333 -19.58 2.86 -0.26
N ARG A 334 -18.60 2.42 0.49
CA ARG A 334 -18.68 1.17 1.28
C ARG A 334 -19.80 1.21 2.33
N ASN A 335 -20.13 2.40 2.82
CA ASN A 335 -21.23 2.63 3.76
C ASN A 335 -22.59 2.89 3.05
N GLY A 336 -22.64 2.82 1.72
CA GLY A 336 -23.86 3.00 0.93
C GLY A 336 -24.39 4.45 0.91
N LYS A 337 -23.52 5.44 1.16
CA LYS A 337 -23.88 6.86 1.19
C LYS A 337 -23.78 7.55 -0.17
N ILE A 338 -22.96 7.03 -1.06
CA ILE A 338 -22.78 7.49 -2.44
C ILE A 338 -22.78 6.33 -3.42
N GLU A 339 -22.97 6.62 -4.70
CA GLU A 339 -22.86 5.65 -5.79
C GLU A 339 -21.38 5.45 -6.22
N PHE A 340 -21.10 4.34 -6.91
CA PHE A 340 -19.75 3.96 -7.34
C PHE A 340 -19.05 5.05 -8.18
N LEU A 341 -19.74 5.61 -9.17
CA LEU A 341 -19.15 6.65 -10.04
C LEU A 341 -18.94 7.98 -9.33
N GLN A 342 -19.67 8.25 -8.24
CA GLN A 342 -19.47 9.45 -7.44
C GLN A 342 -18.11 9.47 -6.73
N ILE A 343 -17.45 8.30 -6.56
CA ILE A 343 -16.09 8.25 -5.99
C ILE A 343 -15.15 9.12 -6.82
N GLU A 344 -15.07 8.89 -8.13
CA GLU A 344 -14.16 9.65 -9.00
C GLU A 344 -14.62 11.10 -9.21
N GLU A 345 -15.91 11.36 -9.21
CA GLU A 345 -16.48 12.71 -9.37
C GLU A 345 -16.12 13.61 -8.16
N LEU A 346 -16.22 13.09 -6.95
CA LEU A 346 -15.85 13.80 -5.73
C LEU A 346 -14.35 14.08 -5.67
N VAL A 347 -13.53 13.10 -6.08
CA VAL A 347 -12.07 13.29 -6.15
C VAL A 347 -11.71 14.36 -7.19
N GLU A 348 -12.33 14.35 -8.38
CA GLU A 348 -12.11 15.34 -9.43
C GLU A 348 -12.47 16.75 -8.95
N LYS A 349 -13.60 16.89 -8.26
CA LYS A 349 -14.03 18.18 -7.65
C LYS A 349 -13.01 18.65 -6.62
N ALA A 350 -12.57 17.79 -5.69
CA ALA A 350 -11.58 18.16 -4.68
C ALA A 350 -10.27 18.64 -5.31
N LEU A 351 -9.76 17.92 -6.32
CA LEU A 351 -8.57 18.32 -7.08
C LEU A 351 -8.74 19.68 -7.76
N SER A 352 -9.92 19.94 -8.34
CA SER A 352 -10.21 21.19 -9.04
C SER A 352 -10.35 22.41 -8.11
N CYS A 353 -10.82 22.19 -6.87
CA CYS A 353 -11.01 23.24 -5.88
C CYS A 353 -9.75 23.54 -5.07
N HIS A 354 -8.80 22.62 -5.01
CA HIS A 354 -7.59 22.78 -4.21
C HIS A 354 -6.58 23.73 -4.86
N LYS A 355 -6.04 24.65 -4.06
CA LYS A 355 -4.93 25.50 -4.48
C LYS A 355 -3.59 24.79 -4.18
N LYS A 356 -2.92 24.33 -5.22
CA LYS A 356 -1.66 23.58 -5.12
C LYS A 356 -0.59 24.31 -4.31
N ILE A 357 0.01 23.60 -3.34
CA ILE A 357 1.23 23.97 -2.61
C ILE A 357 2.38 23.19 -3.26
N LYS A 358 3.42 23.88 -3.73
CA LYS A 358 4.48 23.25 -4.54
C LYS A 358 5.36 22.29 -3.76
N ASN A 359 5.77 22.65 -2.54
CA ASN A 359 6.63 21.84 -1.67
C ASN A 359 6.01 21.81 -0.26
N PRO A 360 4.94 21.04 -0.05
CA PRO A 360 4.25 21.03 1.24
C PRO A 360 5.12 20.39 2.32
N THR A 361 5.09 20.99 3.50
CA THR A 361 5.65 20.43 4.73
C THR A 361 4.76 19.30 5.25
N LEU A 362 5.25 18.49 6.21
CA LEU A 362 4.45 17.44 6.83
C LEU A 362 3.16 18.00 7.48
N ASN A 363 3.25 19.13 8.18
CA ASN A 363 2.07 19.74 8.81
C ASN A 363 1.06 20.20 7.76
N GLU A 364 1.51 20.84 6.68
CA GLU A 364 0.62 21.21 5.58
C GLU A 364 -0.03 19.97 4.92
N LEU A 365 0.69 18.85 4.78
CA LEU A 365 0.10 17.61 4.27
C LEU A 365 -0.98 17.04 5.20
N ILE A 366 -0.80 17.12 6.51
CA ILE A 366 -1.83 16.75 7.51
C ILE A 366 -3.08 17.61 7.35
N ASP A 367 -2.91 18.93 7.22
CA ASP A 367 -4.00 19.86 7.05
C ASP A 367 -4.73 19.64 5.70
N ILE A 368 -3.97 19.33 4.64
CA ILE A 368 -4.50 19.05 3.29
C ILE A 368 -5.29 17.75 3.27
N ASP A 369 -4.79 16.66 3.88
CA ASP A 369 -5.55 15.42 4.00
C ASP A 369 -6.88 15.64 4.71
N SER A 370 -6.85 16.35 5.84
CA SER A 370 -8.04 16.71 6.59
C SER A 370 -9.00 17.58 5.77
N TRP A 371 -8.48 18.56 5.05
CA TRP A 371 -9.27 19.41 4.15
C TRP A 371 -9.94 18.58 3.04
N ALA A 372 -9.20 17.68 2.39
CA ALA A 372 -9.72 16.87 1.30
C ALA A 372 -10.86 15.95 1.76
N ARG A 373 -10.73 15.34 2.94
CA ARG A 373 -11.79 14.53 3.56
C ARG A 373 -13.04 15.35 3.87
N ASN A 374 -12.86 16.48 4.55
CA ASN A 374 -13.97 17.38 4.88
C ASN A 374 -14.64 17.95 3.63
N PHE A 375 -13.86 18.24 2.57
CA PHE A 375 -14.43 18.66 1.29
C PHE A 375 -15.43 17.64 0.74
N VAL A 376 -15.05 16.34 0.73
CA VAL A 376 -15.90 15.26 0.25
C VAL A 376 -17.16 15.11 1.11
N LEU A 377 -17.05 15.20 2.45
CA LEU A 377 -18.22 15.16 3.36
C LEU A 377 -19.19 16.32 3.09
N ASN A 378 -18.66 17.53 2.96
CA ASN A 378 -19.47 18.72 2.70
C ASN A 378 -20.20 18.66 1.35
N GLU A 379 -19.58 18.08 0.31
CA GLU A 379 -20.20 17.94 -1.02
C GLU A 379 -21.44 17.02 -1.02
N ILE A 380 -21.55 16.12 -0.05
CA ILE A 380 -22.71 15.23 0.09
C ILE A 380 -23.68 15.66 1.22
N GLY A 381 -23.37 16.78 1.94
CA GLY A 381 -24.19 17.31 3.02
C GLY A 381 -24.14 16.49 4.32
N GLU A 382 -23.06 15.75 4.56
CA GLU A 382 -22.74 15.14 5.86
C GLU A 382 -21.74 16.05 6.61
N ASP A 383 -22.14 16.56 7.79
CA ASP A 383 -21.31 17.37 8.72
C ASP A 383 -20.48 16.46 9.66
#